data_fd6ac4c19b492d466a9e3f96bc0dc61e
#
_entry.id   fd6ac4c19b492d466a9e3f96bc0dc61e
#
_cell.length_a   1.000
_cell.length_b   1.000
_cell.length_c   1.000
_cell.angle_alpha   90.00
_cell.angle_beta   90.00
_cell.angle_gamma   90.00
#
_symmetry.space_group_name_H-M   'P 1'
#
loop_
_entity.id
_entity.type
_entity.pdbx_description
1 polymer ?
#
loop_
_entity_poly.entity_id
_entity_poly.type
_entity_poly.pdbx_seq_one_letter_code
_entity_poly.pdbx_strand_id
1 'polypeptide(L)'
;MVLSPDGDVVACGSQDNSVHFWRRSTGKDAEMTGYPGKPSQLAFDQTGQLLATGGSEQITVWSFKGDGPEGTLPGQLNVHAESISSLVFANNGPLLASGAKDGSVLVWFLDKHGDGNPLGGVFVGEKISNIAWRPDDNAIAAINASGGVNVYKFKLRSQTSAKGFS
;
A
#
# COMPACT_ATOMS: atom_id res chain seq x y z
N MET A 1 -2.25 5.24 -12.38
CA MET A 1 -3.33 6.18 -12.01
C MET A 1 -4.34 5.45 -11.15
N VAL A 2 -4.82 6.08 -10.10
CA VAL A 2 -5.84 5.55 -9.17
C VAL A 2 -6.81 6.65 -8.78
N LEU A 3 -8.06 6.28 -8.52
CA LEU A 3 -9.13 7.16 -8.02
C LEU A 3 -9.39 6.82 -6.55
N SER A 4 -9.59 7.84 -5.70
CA SER A 4 -10.05 7.62 -4.33
C SER A 4 -11.44 6.99 -4.30
N PRO A 5 -11.82 6.23 -3.26
CA PRO A 5 -13.12 5.54 -3.19
C PRO A 5 -14.34 6.47 -3.30
N ASP A 6 -14.22 7.70 -2.82
CA ASP A 6 -15.26 8.74 -2.92
C ASP A 6 -15.28 9.47 -4.29
N GLY A 7 -14.31 9.16 -5.16
CA GLY A 7 -14.17 9.79 -6.47
C GLY A 7 -13.70 11.25 -6.45
N ASP A 8 -13.18 11.73 -5.31
CA ASP A 8 -12.73 13.12 -5.19
C ASP A 8 -11.29 13.35 -5.59
N VAL A 9 -10.39 12.38 -5.37
CA VAL A 9 -8.96 12.51 -5.68
C VAL A 9 -8.54 11.53 -6.78
N VAL A 10 -7.89 12.05 -7.80
CA VAL A 10 -7.16 11.27 -8.80
C VAL A 10 -5.67 11.41 -8.53
N ALA A 11 -4.94 10.30 -8.45
CA ALA A 11 -3.48 10.31 -8.33
C ALA A 11 -2.81 9.54 -9.47
N CYS A 12 -1.71 10.05 -9.98
CA CYS A 12 -0.97 9.48 -11.10
C CYS A 12 0.53 9.54 -10.85
N GLY A 13 1.21 8.39 -10.93
CA GLY A 13 2.68 8.35 -10.94
C GLY A 13 3.24 8.79 -12.28
N SER A 14 4.24 9.66 -12.25
CA SER A 14 4.86 10.30 -13.40
C SER A 14 6.25 9.73 -13.72
N GLN A 15 6.77 10.02 -14.91
CA GLN A 15 8.09 9.56 -15.36
C GLN A 15 9.24 10.33 -14.70
N ASP A 16 8.96 11.51 -14.17
CA ASP A 16 9.89 12.36 -13.43
C ASP A 16 10.09 11.96 -11.95
N ASN A 17 9.63 10.76 -11.58
CA ASN A 17 9.67 10.23 -10.23
C ASN A 17 8.83 11.05 -9.23
N SER A 18 7.66 11.49 -9.67
CA SER A 18 6.68 12.18 -8.84
C SER A 18 5.31 11.50 -8.89
N VAL A 19 4.44 11.90 -7.98
CA VAL A 19 3.01 11.59 -8.02
C VAL A 19 2.24 12.89 -8.06
N HIS A 20 1.53 13.11 -9.16
CA HIS A 20 0.58 14.22 -9.29
C HIS A 20 -0.79 13.79 -8.78
N PHE A 21 -1.49 14.69 -8.09
CA PHE A 21 -2.87 14.46 -7.73
C PHE A 21 -3.75 15.69 -7.99
N TRP A 22 -5.02 15.42 -8.27
CA TRP A 22 -6.06 16.42 -8.49
C TRP A 22 -7.22 16.14 -7.56
N ARG A 23 -7.67 17.16 -6.83
CA ARG A 23 -8.84 17.09 -5.97
C ARG A 23 -10.01 17.81 -6.65
N ARG A 24 -11.02 17.05 -7.05
CA ARG A 24 -12.17 17.54 -7.82
C ARG A 24 -13.00 18.57 -7.05
N SER A 25 -13.24 18.35 -5.77
CA SER A 25 -14.10 19.22 -4.93
C SER A 25 -13.55 20.63 -4.76
N THR A 26 -12.23 20.80 -4.78
CA THR A 26 -11.56 22.09 -4.56
C THR A 26 -10.88 22.63 -5.82
N GLY A 27 -10.75 21.84 -6.87
CA GLY A 27 -9.94 22.16 -8.05
C GLY A 27 -8.43 22.18 -7.78
N LYS A 28 -8.01 21.71 -6.60
CA LYS A 28 -6.59 21.70 -6.20
C LYS A 28 -5.83 20.65 -6.99
N ASP A 29 -4.67 21.02 -7.49
CA ASP A 29 -3.67 20.11 -8.02
C ASP A 29 -2.33 20.31 -7.29
N ALA A 30 -1.61 19.23 -7.06
CA ALA A 30 -0.30 19.29 -6.43
C ALA A 30 0.54 18.04 -6.76
N GLU A 31 1.81 18.10 -6.38
CA GLU A 31 2.79 17.09 -6.69
C GLU A 31 3.51 16.62 -5.42
N MET A 32 3.68 15.32 -5.31
CA MET A 32 4.50 14.66 -4.29
C MET A 32 5.81 14.20 -4.93
N THR A 33 6.94 14.69 -4.45
CA THR A 33 8.28 14.42 -4.97
C THR A 33 9.15 13.66 -3.97
N GLY A 34 10.40 13.35 -4.36
CA GLY A 34 11.36 12.69 -3.48
C GLY A 34 11.38 11.17 -3.60
N TYR A 35 10.74 10.62 -4.62
CA TYR A 35 10.79 9.19 -4.89
C TYR A 35 12.13 8.77 -5.52
N PRO A 36 12.74 7.64 -5.09
CA PRO A 36 13.99 7.14 -5.67
C PRO A 36 13.82 6.61 -7.10
N GLY A 37 12.58 6.35 -7.52
CA GLY A 37 12.25 5.88 -8.86
C GLY A 37 10.78 6.12 -9.18
N LYS A 38 10.38 5.83 -10.42
CA LYS A 38 9.01 6.06 -10.89
C LYS A 38 7.98 5.32 -10.03
N PRO A 39 7.01 6.03 -9.40
CA PRO A 39 5.89 5.41 -8.68
C PRO A 39 4.93 4.75 -9.69
N SER A 40 5.07 3.44 -9.88
CA SER A 40 4.28 2.67 -10.85
C SER A 40 3.07 1.99 -10.23
N GLN A 41 3.09 1.78 -8.91
CA GLN A 41 2.01 1.18 -8.14
C GLN A 41 1.40 2.23 -7.22
N LEU A 42 0.10 2.39 -7.27
CA LEU A 42 -0.66 3.32 -6.42
C LEU A 42 -1.94 2.63 -5.95
N ALA A 43 -2.26 2.76 -4.67
CA ALA A 43 -3.49 2.25 -4.09
C ALA A 43 -3.99 3.19 -2.99
N PHE A 44 -5.27 3.57 -3.04
CA PHE A 44 -5.97 4.19 -1.91
C PHE A 44 -6.52 3.13 -0.96
N ASP A 45 -6.53 3.46 0.33
CA ASP A 45 -7.31 2.70 1.30
C ASP A 45 -8.83 2.94 1.10
N GLN A 46 -9.66 2.13 1.74
CA GLN A 46 -11.12 2.19 1.58
C GLN A 46 -11.75 3.51 2.08
N THR A 47 -11.04 4.27 2.90
CA THR A 47 -11.49 5.58 3.39
C THR A 47 -11.04 6.74 2.51
N GLY A 48 -10.14 6.50 1.55
CA GLY A 48 -9.49 7.54 0.74
C GLY A 48 -8.52 8.43 1.52
N GLN A 49 -8.19 8.06 2.77
CA GLN A 49 -7.31 8.86 3.63
C GLN A 49 -5.84 8.49 3.52
N LEU A 50 -5.52 7.30 3.03
CA LEU A 50 -4.15 6.85 2.80
C LEU A 50 -3.94 6.50 1.33
N LEU A 51 -2.85 7.00 0.74
CA LEU A 51 -2.37 6.60 -0.57
C LEU A 51 -1.01 5.92 -0.43
N ALA A 52 -0.97 4.61 -0.68
CA ALA A 52 0.28 3.88 -0.81
C ALA A 52 0.81 3.97 -2.24
N THR A 53 2.10 4.21 -2.37
CA THR A 53 2.80 4.31 -3.65
C THR A 53 4.07 3.46 -3.63
N GLY A 54 4.41 2.84 -4.75
CA GLY A 54 5.57 1.98 -4.91
C GLY A 54 6.05 1.96 -6.36
N GLY A 55 7.27 1.47 -6.55
CA GLY A 55 7.90 1.39 -7.87
C GLY A 55 9.39 1.09 -7.77
N SER A 56 10.02 1.48 -6.66
CA SER A 56 11.29 0.97 -6.15
C SER A 56 11.04 -0.08 -5.07
N GLU A 57 12.05 -0.43 -4.28
CA GLU A 57 11.95 -1.34 -3.13
C GLU A 57 11.22 -0.74 -1.92
N GLN A 58 11.05 0.58 -1.91
CA GLN A 58 10.36 1.32 -0.85
C GLN A 58 8.90 1.56 -1.18
N ILE A 59 8.02 1.37 -0.19
CA ILE A 59 6.63 1.85 -0.23
C ILE A 59 6.57 3.17 0.55
N THR A 60 5.98 4.17 -0.08
CA THR A 60 5.71 5.47 0.54
C THR A 60 4.21 5.62 0.76
N VAL A 61 3.77 5.98 1.96
CA VAL A 61 2.35 6.11 2.30
C VAL A 61 2.04 7.54 2.71
N TRP A 62 1.17 8.18 1.97
CA TRP A 62 0.76 9.57 2.17
C TRP A 62 -0.60 9.66 2.84
N SER A 63 -0.74 10.58 3.79
CA SER A 63 -2.02 10.92 4.39
C SER A 63 -2.75 11.99 3.58
N PHE A 64 -3.95 11.67 3.11
CA PHE A 64 -4.87 12.59 2.42
C PHE A 64 -5.92 13.17 3.36
N LYS A 65 -5.74 12.99 4.66
CA LYS A 65 -6.66 13.53 5.68
C LYS A 65 -6.62 15.07 5.67
N GLY A 66 -7.79 15.70 5.75
CA GLY A 66 -7.91 17.16 5.70
C GLY A 66 -7.56 17.73 4.34
N ASP A 67 -6.63 18.68 4.31
CA ASP A 67 -6.24 19.38 3.07
C ASP A 67 -5.33 18.56 2.13
N GLY A 68 -4.89 17.40 2.58
CA GLY A 68 -4.06 16.49 1.77
C GLY A 68 -2.61 16.41 2.25
N PRO A 69 -1.70 15.82 1.45
CA PRO A 69 -0.34 15.49 1.85
C PRO A 69 0.62 16.67 1.93
N GLU A 70 0.24 17.85 1.44
CA GLU A 70 1.12 19.00 1.39
C GLU A 70 1.62 19.42 2.77
N GLY A 71 2.94 19.65 2.89
CA GLY A 71 3.56 20.01 4.15
C GLY A 71 3.66 18.88 5.17
N THR A 72 3.30 17.66 4.80
CA THR A 72 3.43 16.48 5.65
C THR A 72 4.60 15.60 5.22
N LEU A 73 5.06 14.73 6.11
CA LEU A 73 6.01 13.67 5.79
C LEU A 73 5.24 12.36 5.60
N PRO A 74 5.57 11.57 4.57
CA PRO A 74 4.96 10.27 4.37
C PRO A 74 5.54 9.21 5.30
N GLY A 75 4.75 8.19 5.60
CA GLY A 75 5.26 6.93 6.13
C GLY A 75 6.12 6.20 5.10
N GLN A 76 7.17 5.49 5.56
CA GLN A 76 8.07 4.73 4.70
C GLN A 76 8.18 3.29 5.19
N LEU A 77 7.90 2.33 4.29
CA LEU A 77 7.94 0.90 4.58
C LEU A 77 9.06 0.25 3.75
N ASN A 78 10.09 -0.25 4.43
CA ASN A 78 11.34 -0.71 3.81
C ASN A 78 11.65 -2.15 4.26
N VAL A 79 11.22 -3.14 3.49
CA VAL A 79 11.55 -4.56 3.74
C VAL A 79 11.79 -5.33 2.44
N HIS A 80 11.19 -4.92 1.31
CA HIS A 80 11.42 -5.58 0.05
C HIS A 80 12.86 -5.35 -0.47
N ALA A 81 13.44 -6.37 -1.09
CA ALA A 81 14.78 -6.30 -1.66
C ALA A 81 14.80 -5.82 -3.12
N GLU A 82 13.64 -5.84 -3.79
CA GLU A 82 13.46 -5.38 -5.16
C GLU A 82 12.18 -4.56 -5.33
N SER A 83 12.00 -4.02 -6.53
CA SER A 83 10.88 -3.13 -6.86
C SER A 83 9.52 -3.74 -6.56
N ILE A 84 8.66 -2.92 -5.97
CA ILE A 84 7.25 -3.23 -5.73
C ILE A 84 6.54 -3.39 -7.07
N SER A 85 5.82 -4.49 -7.23
CA SER A 85 5.07 -4.83 -8.43
C SER A 85 3.56 -4.83 -8.23
N SER A 86 3.09 -4.85 -6.98
CA SER A 86 1.66 -4.77 -6.65
C SER A 86 1.46 -4.22 -5.25
N LEU A 87 0.47 -3.33 -5.11
CA LEU A 87 -0.01 -2.77 -3.83
C LEU A 87 -1.52 -2.85 -3.79
N VAL A 88 -2.08 -3.33 -2.69
CA VAL A 88 -3.54 -3.37 -2.51
C VAL A 88 -3.90 -3.28 -1.03
N PHE A 89 -4.79 -2.35 -0.68
CA PHE A 89 -5.39 -2.29 0.65
C PHE A 89 -6.44 -3.39 0.83
N ALA A 90 -6.59 -3.86 2.05
CA ALA A 90 -7.70 -4.71 2.45
C ALA A 90 -9.04 -3.95 2.29
N ASN A 91 -10.13 -4.71 2.18
CA ASN A 91 -11.47 -4.11 2.03
C ASN A 91 -11.94 -3.43 3.33
N ASN A 92 -11.39 -3.86 4.47
CA ASN A 92 -11.73 -3.29 5.78
C ASN A 92 -10.47 -3.08 6.61
N GLY A 93 -10.39 -1.94 7.29
CA GLY A 93 -9.31 -1.64 8.21
C GLY A 93 -7.98 -1.24 7.52
N PRO A 94 -6.92 -1.07 8.32
CA PRO A 94 -5.68 -0.43 7.90
C PRO A 94 -4.62 -1.43 7.41
N LEU A 95 -5.02 -2.51 6.73
CA LEU A 95 -4.08 -3.48 6.20
C LEU A 95 -3.72 -3.17 4.75
N LEU A 96 -2.42 -3.17 4.45
CA LEU A 96 -1.88 -3.09 3.11
C LEU A 96 -1.18 -4.40 2.77
N ALA A 97 -1.39 -4.93 1.58
CA ALA A 97 -0.57 -6.01 1.03
C ALA A 97 0.33 -5.46 -0.07
N SER A 98 1.58 -5.90 -0.08
CA SER A 98 2.57 -5.57 -1.10
C SER A 98 3.20 -6.83 -1.67
N GLY A 99 3.39 -6.84 -2.99
CA GLY A 99 4.16 -7.86 -3.70
C GLY A 99 5.31 -7.22 -4.46
N ALA A 100 6.46 -7.89 -4.52
CA ALA A 100 7.65 -7.37 -5.16
C ALA A 100 8.29 -8.34 -6.15
N LYS A 101 9.25 -7.83 -6.92
CA LYS A 101 9.98 -8.62 -7.91
C LYS A 101 10.93 -9.64 -7.27
N ASP A 102 11.29 -9.46 -6.01
CA ASP A 102 12.06 -10.43 -5.23
C ASP A 102 11.26 -11.71 -4.88
N GLY A 103 9.96 -11.75 -5.19
CA GLY A 103 9.08 -12.89 -4.88
C GLY A 103 8.46 -12.83 -3.50
N SER A 104 8.65 -11.78 -2.75
CA SER A 104 8.03 -11.59 -1.44
C SER A 104 6.62 -10.98 -1.54
N VAL A 105 5.72 -11.44 -0.67
CA VAL A 105 4.41 -10.84 -0.41
C VAL A 105 4.35 -10.52 1.07
N LEU A 106 4.15 -9.26 1.42
CA LEU A 106 4.09 -8.78 2.80
C LEU A 106 2.73 -8.17 3.12
N VAL A 107 2.32 -8.30 4.39
CA VAL A 107 1.14 -7.63 4.93
C VAL A 107 1.58 -6.68 6.02
N TRP A 108 1.10 -5.45 5.94
CA TRP A 108 1.44 -4.34 6.81
C TRP A 108 0.21 -3.90 7.59
N PHE A 109 0.43 -3.54 8.85
CA PHE A 109 -0.55 -2.78 9.63
C PHE A 109 -0.12 -1.32 9.63
N LEU A 110 -0.96 -0.42 9.15
CA LEU A 110 -0.67 1.01 9.03
C LEU A 110 -1.43 1.79 10.11
N ASP A 111 -0.81 2.85 10.58
CA ASP A 111 -1.49 3.85 11.40
C ASP A 111 -2.13 4.94 10.52
N LYS A 112 -2.77 5.91 11.16
CA LYS A 112 -3.46 7.03 10.48
C LYS A 112 -2.53 8.01 9.76
N HIS A 113 -1.22 7.91 9.96
CA HIS A 113 -0.20 8.73 9.30
C HIS A 113 0.49 7.99 8.15
N GLY A 114 0.22 6.70 8.02
CA GLY A 114 0.84 5.84 7.00
C GLY A 114 2.11 5.15 7.47
N ASP A 115 2.49 5.32 8.74
CA ASP A 115 3.56 4.53 9.34
C ASP A 115 3.07 3.12 9.63
N GLY A 116 3.94 2.13 9.49
CA GLY A 116 3.51 0.75 9.68
C GLY A 116 4.61 -0.25 9.92
N ASN A 117 4.18 -1.42 10.40
CA ASN A 117 5.04 -2.56 10.62
C ASN A 117 4.52 -3.77 9.84
N PRO A 118 5.41 -4.64 9.32
CA PRO A 118 5.00 -5.88 8.71
C PRO A 118 4.40 -6.81 9.78
N LEU A 119 3.20 -7.32 9.52
CA LEU A 119 2.56 -8.35 10.34
C LEU A 119 3.06 -9.74 9.99
N GLY A 120 3.52 -9.92 8.76
CA GLY A 120 4.01 -11.16 8.23
C GLY A 120 4.11 -11.14 6.72
N GLY A 121 4.62 -12.23 6.16
CA GLY A 121 4.76 -12.36 4.72
C GLY A 121 5.14 -13.78 4.32
N VAL A 122 5.20 -13.97 3.02
CA VAL A 122 5.61 -15.22 2.39
C VAL A 122 6.58 -14.93 1.25
N PHE A 123 7.45 -15.90 0.97
CA PHE A 123 8.33 -15.87 -0.19
C PHE A 123 7.85 -16.93 -1.18
N VAL A 124 7.48 -16.49 -2.38
CA VAL A 124 6.90 -17.36 -3.43
C VAL A 124 7.98 -17.96 -4.32
N GLY A 125 9.21 -17.44 -4.25
CA GLY A 125 10.35 -17.91 -5.04
C GLY A 125 10.44 -17.29 -6.44
N GLU A 126 9.41 -16.61 -6.90
CA GLU A 126 9.34 -15.97 -8.21
C GLU A 126 8.71 -14.59 -8.10
N LYS A 127 9.13 -13.71 -9.00
CA LYS A 127 8.61 -12.35 -9.14
C LYS A 127 7.08 -12.30 -9.07
N ILE A 128 6.54 -11.50 -8.15
CA ILE A 128 5.11 -11.26 -8.04
C ILE A 128 4.66 -10.35 -9.18
N SER A 129 3.58 -10.73 -9.85
CA SER A 129 2.95 -9.93 -10.90
C SER A 129 1.75 -9.16 -10.37
N ASN A 130 0.95 -9.78 -9.51
CA ASN A 130 -0.23 -9.13 -8.91
C ASN A 130 -0.64 -9.82 -7.62
N ILE A 131 -1.33 -9.08 -6.74
CA ILE A 131 -1.94 -9.58 -5.52
C ILE A 131 -3.37 -9.05 -5.39
N ALA A 132 -4.22 -9.81 -4.72
CA ALA A 132 -5.60 -9.41 -4.44
C ALA A 132 -6.06 -9.96 -3.08
N TRP A 133 -6.79 -9.15 -2.33
CA TRP A 133 -7.48 -9.59 -1.12
C TRP A 133 -8.75 -10.36 -1.46
N ARG A 134 -9.05 -11.39 -0.67
CA ARG A 134 -10.38 -11.97 -0.64
C ARG A 134 -11.35 -10.93 -0.04
N PRO A 135 -12.64 -10.88 -0.46
CA PRO A 135 -13.58 -9.85 0.02
C PRO A 135 -13.77 -9.79 1.54
N ASP A 136 -13.51 -10.85 2.27
CA ASP A 136 -13.58 -10.92 3.74
C ASP A 136 -12.25 -10.66 4.46
N ASP A 137 -11.20 -10.25 3.71
CA ASP A 137 -9.85 -9.94 4.18
C ASP A 137 -9.13 -11.07 4.95
N ASN A 138 -9.60 -12.31 4.83
CA ASN A 138 -9.01 -13.47 5.49
C ASN A 138 -8.00 -14.23 4.62
N ALA A 139 -7.80 -13.80 3.39
CA ALA A 139 -6.81 -14.39 2.49
C ALA A 139 -6.33 -13.38 1.43
N ILE A 140 -5.13 -13.64 0.92
CA ILE A 140 -4.55 -12.96 -0.24
C ILE A 140 -4.25 -14.01 -1.31
N ALA A 141 -4.60 -13.72 -2.54
CA ALA A 141 -4.11 -14.41 -3.72
C ALA A 141 -2.90 -13.65 -4.29
N ALA A 142 -1.85 -14.37 -4.65
CA ALA A 142 -0.69 -13.83 -5.34
C ALA A 142 -0.46 -14.59 -6.64
N ILE A 143 -0.19 -13.84 -7.72
CA ILE A 143 0.15 -14.37 -9.04
C ILE A 143 1.62 -14.05 -9.29
N ASN A 144 2.40 -15.05 -9.67
CA ASN A 144 3.79 -14.86 -10.05
C ASN A 144 3.97 -14.65 -11.56
N ALA A 145 5.19 -14.34 -11.99
CA ALA A 145 5.50 -14.04 -13.38
C ALA A 145 5.34 -15.24 -14.35
N SER A 146 5.41 -16.47 -13.84
CA SER A 146 5.17 -17.70 -14.62
C SER A 146 3.69 -18.09 -14.72
N GLY A 147 2.77 -17.32 -14.11
CA GLY A 147 1.34 -17.58 -14.10
C GLY A 147 0.87 -18.50 -12.96
N GLY A 148 1.76 -18.86 -12.05
CA GLY A 148 1.39 -19.60 -10.83
C GLY A 148 0.54 -18.75 -9.91
N VAL A 149 -0.51 -19.34 -9.33
CA VAL A 149 -1.42 -18.68 -8.37
C VAL A 149 -1.32 -19.36 -7.01
N ASN A 150 -1.06 -18.57 -5.98
CA ASN A 150 -1.00 -19.04 -4.61
C ASN A 150 -2.00 -18.27 -3.74
N VAL A 151 -2.64 -18.95 -2.80
CA VAL A 151 -3.60 -18.34 -1.86
C VAL A 151 -3.11 -18.55 -0.44
N TYR A 152 -2.92 -17.44 0.28
CA TYR A 152 -2.44 -17.41 1.66
C TYR A 152 -3.56 -16.95 2.58
N LYS A 153 -3.89 -17.76 3.58
CA LYS A 153 -4.89 -17.43 4.60
C LYS A 153 -4.22 -16.75 5.79
N PHE A 154 -4.83 -15.68 6.28
CA PHE A 154 -4.41 -14.96 7.47
C PHE A 154 -5.34 -15.24 8.64
N LYS A 155 -4.76 -15.39 9.83
CA LYS A 155 -5.48 -15.30 11.09
C LYS A 155 -4.85 -14.15 11.86
N LEU A 156 -5.49 -13.01 11.88
CA LEU A 156 -5.13 -11.94 12.81
C LEU A 156 -5.40 -12.47 14.22
N ARG A 157 -4.34 -12.72 15.00
CA ARG A 157 -4.52 -12.99 16.43
C ARG A 157 -4.95 -11.68 17.07
N SER A 158 -6.17 -11.64 17.63
CA SER A 158 -6.58 -10.56 18.51
C SER A 158 -5.52 -10.48 19.63
N GLN A 159 -4.87 -9.33 19.77
CA GLN A 159 -4.08 -9.05 20.96
C GLN A 159 -5.07 -8.96 22.13
N THR A 160 -5.31 -10.08 22.78
CA THR A 160 -5.96 -10.09 24.08
C THR A 160 -5.02 -9.37 25.03
N SER A 161 -5.46 -8.22 25.53
CA SER A 161 -4.79 -7.39 26.51
C SER A 161 -4.08 -8.26 27.55
N ALA A 162 -2.78 -8.09 27.66
CA ALA A 162 -2.05 -8.46 28.85
C ALA A 162 -2.57 -7.58 29.98
N LYS A 163 -3.60 -8.07 30.69
CA LYS A 163 -3.99 -7.53 31.99
C LYS A 163 -2.84 -7.83 32.96
N GLY A 164 -2.44 -6.79 33.65
CA GLY A 164 -1.32 -6.69 34.53
C GLY A 164 -1.14 -7.83 35.51
N PHE A 165 0.09 -8.05 35.82
CA PHE A 165 0.51 -8.62 37.10
C PHE A 165 0.66 -7.46 38.07
N SER A 166 -0.18 -7.47 39.09
CA SER A 166 -0.04 -6.75 40.36
C SER A 166 1.08 -7.31 41.16
#